data_4ac08906e6cc24a68ed478e156cb339a
#
_entry.id   4ac08906e6cc24a68ed478e156cb339a
#
_cell.length_a   1.000
_cell.length_b   1.000
_cell.length_c   1.000
_cell.angle_alpha   90.00
_cell.angle_beta   90.00
_cell.angle_gamma   90.00
#
_symmetry.space_group_name_H-M   'P 1'
#
loop_
_entity.id
_entity.type
_entity.pdbx_description
1 polymer ?
#
loop_
_entity_poly.entity_id
_entity_poly.type
_entity_poly.pdbx_seq_one_letter_code
_entity_poly.pdbx_strand_id
1 'polypeptide(L)'
;MLIMINKYITALAEYAVKSGLIEEEERIYSINLLLDVLSIDEYVACEDSSEIEKLSNNLEDILKNINDYAVEKGIIAEDSVVYRDLFDTKVMNCFTRRPSEVIRIFNEKYKNSPKEATDFYYSYSKASDYIRTYRIAKDIKWKYASEFGDMDITINLSKPEKDPKAIAAAKNAKQSSYPKCLLCVENEGYAGRVNHPARENHRIIPIKILGEDWGFQYSPYVYYNEHCIVLNRKHTPMTINREVFEKLFDFIRQFPHYVIATNADLPIVGGSILAHEHFQGGNYEFPMAKATIEKKITFKGFEDVEAGILNWPLSVIRISSTDKSRLVDLADKILTAWRGYTDEEAFIFANTDGEPHNTITPAARRVGEKYELDLALRNNITTEDRPLGVYHPRNEYHHIKKENIGGIEVMGLAILPSRLKTEMELLATYILEGKDAHSNSDLEKHADWVDEFLPQSEGKITKENVNDILNKEIGKVFVNVLKDAGVFKCDEEGRKYFMRFIESV
;
A
#
# COMPACT_ATOMS: atom_id res chain seq x y z
N MET A 1 31.42 -26.61 5.36
CA MET A 1 29.98 -26.44 5.22
C MET A 1 29.27 -26.43 6.56
N LEU A 2 29.34 -27.49 7.38
CA LEU A 2 28.66 -27.53 8.70
C LEU A 2 29.12 -26.41 9.63
N ILE A 3 30.40 -26.11 9.70
CA ILE A 3 30.92 -24.98 10.51
C ILE A 3 30.41 -23.64 10.02
N MET A 4 30.20 -23.49 8.71
CA MET A 4 29.72 -22.22 8.11
C MET A 4 28.25 -21.98 8.42
N ILE A 5 27.38 -22.99 8.33
CA ILE A 5 25.95 -22.81 8.65
C ILE A 5 25.72 -22.56 10.14
N ASN A 6 26.48 -23.20 11.02
CA ASN A 6 26.36 -23.05 12.46
C ASN A 6 26.56 -21.59 12.91
N LYS A 7 27.45 -20.83 12.27
CA LYS A 7 27.63 -19.41 12.61
C LYS A 7 26.40 -18.56 12.24
N TYR A 8 25.72 -18.85 11.13
CA TYR A 8 24.49 -18.15 10.75
C TYR A 8 23.31 -18.53 11.63
N ILE A 9 23.23 -19.79 12.08
CA ILE A 9 22.25 -20.22 13.10
C ILE A 9 22.50 -19.49 14.42
N THR A 10 23.76 -19.42 14.88
CA THR A 10 24.13 -18.67 16.09
C THR A 10 23.79 -17.18 15.95
N ALA A 11 24.13 -16.56 14.79
CA ALA A 11 23.87 -15.16 14.52
C ALA A 11 22.36 -14.85 14.44
N LEU A 12 21.54 -15.73 13.89
CA LEU A 12 20.09 -15.57 13.83
C LEU A 12 19.47 -15.64 15.24
N ALA A 13 19.93 -16.57 16.08
CA ALA A 13 19.49 -16.65 17.48
C ALA A 13 19.89 -15.39 18.26
N GLU A 14 21.09 -14.86 18.05
CA GLU A 14 21.54 -13.59 18.65
C GLU A 14 20.70 -12.40 18.17
N TYR A 15 20.44 -12.32 16.85
CA TYR A 15 19.53 -11.34 16.29
C TYR A 15 18.15 -11.39 16.95
N ALA A 16 17.59 -12.60 17.09
CA ALA A 16 16.24 -12.78 17.64
C ALA A 16 16.12 -12.31 19.10
N VAL A 17 17.13 -12.58 19.93
CA VAL A 17 17.18 -12.07 21.31
C VAL A 17 17.34 -10.55 21.32
N LYS A 18 18.31 -10.01 20.60
CA LYS A 18 18.56 -8.55 20.53
C LYS A 18 17.36 -7.75 20.02
N SER A 19 16.64 -8.28 19.07
CA SER A 19 15.45 -7.64 18.49
C SER A 19 14.18 -7.86 19.30
N GLY A 20 14.25 -8.62 20.40
CA GLY A 20 13.11 -8.92 21.28
C GLY A 20 12.06 -9.83 20.63
N LEU A 21 12.45 -10.64 19.65
CA LEU A 21 11.58 -11.68 19.08
C LEU A 21 11.39 -12.85 20.04
N ILE A 22 12.45 -13.21 20.77
CA ILE A 22 12.44 -14.26 21.80
C ILE A 22 13.18 -13.75 23.05
N GLU A 23 12.91 -14.39 24.20
CA GLU A 23 13.72 -14.20 25.40
C GLU A 23 14.97 -15.09 25.35
N GLU A 24 15.97 -14.79 26.17
CA GLU A 24 17.22 -15.58 26.22
C GLU A 24 16.96 -17.05 26.55
N GLU A 25 15.98 -17.32 27.41
CA GLU A 25 15.58 -18.67 27.81
C GLU A 25 15.01 -19.53 26.67
N GLU A 26 14.56 -18.88 25.59
CA GLU A 26 13.99 -19.53 24.40
C GLU A 26 15.06 -19.82 23.32
N ARG A 27 16.30 -19.32 23.50
CA ARG A 27 17.40 -19.44 22.52
C ARG A 27 17.63 -20.88 22.05
N ILE A 28 17.84 -21.82 22.99
CA ILE A 28 18.09 -23.21 22.69
C ILE A 28 16.89 -23.87 22.01
N TYR A 29 15.70 -23.60 22.51
CA TYR A 29 14.46 -24.12 21.93
C TYR A 29 14.31 -23.68 20.47
N SER A 30 14.50 -22.40 20.18
CA SER A 30 14.38 -21.84 18.82
C SER A 30 15.46 -22.35 17.88
N ILE A 31 16.70 -22.52 18.36
CA ILE A 31 17.78 -23.17 17.58
C ILE A 31 17.37 -24.58 17.21
N ASN A 32 16.86 -25.39 18.15
CA ASN A 32 16.44 -26.76 17.88
C ASN A 32 15.31 -26.84 16.85
N LEU A 33 14.35 -25.90 16.85
CA LEU A 33 13.35 -25.79 15.80
C LEU A 33 13.96 -25.49 14.43
N LEU A 34 14.97 -24.61 14.39
CA LEU A 34 15.67 -24.29 13.14
C LEU A 34 16.49 -25.47 12.61
N LEU A 35 17.14 -26.24 13.51
CA LEU A 35 17.88 -27.46 13.12
C LEU A 35 16.95 -28.48 12.44
N ASP A 36 15.73 -28.68 12.96
CA ASP A 36 14.71 -29.54 12.33
C ASP A 36 14.33 -29.01 10.94
N VAL A 37 14.08 -27.70 10.79
CA VAL A 37 13.79 -27.06 9.50
C VAL A 37 14.91 -27.24 8.49
N LEU A 38 16.18 -27.22 8.95
CA LEU A 38 17.37 -27.37 8.11
C LEU A 38 17.81 -28.83 7.94
N SER A 39 17.14 -29.78 8.60
CA SER A 39 17.53 -31.21 8.65
C SER A 39 19.00 -31.39 9.08
N ILE A 40 19.38 -30.72 10.16
CA ILE A 40 20.71 -30.75 10.75
C ILE A 40 20.63 -31.50 12.09
N ASP A 41 21.43 -32.57 12.25
CA ASP A 41 21.46 -33.37 13.50
C ASP A 41 22.49 -32.88 14.50
N GLU A 42 23.49 -32.11 14.07
CA GLU A 42 24.58 -31.64 14.92
C GLU A 42 24.76 -30.13 14.84
N TYR A 43 24.85 -29.48 16.00
CA TYR A 43 25.07 -28.04 16.11
C TYR A 43 26.21 -27.75 17.08
N VAL A 44 27.13 -26.88 16.65
CA VAL A 44 28.15 -26.29 17.50
C VAL A 44 28.07 -24.78 17.41
N ALA A 45 27.79 -24.14 18.52
CA ALA A 45 27.73 -22.68 18.56
C ALA A 45 29.07 -22.07 18.13
N CYS A 46 29.00 -20.97 17.38
CA CYS A 46 30.20 -20.20 17.06
C CYS A 46 30.64 -19.42 18.30
N GLU A 47 31.90 -19.61 18.72
CA GLU A 47 32.47 -18.98 19.92
C GLU A 47 33.03 -17.57 19.64
N ASP A 48 33.21 -17.18 18.36
CA ASP A 48 33.68 -15.83 17.99
C ASP A 48 32.55 -14.82 18.18
N SER A 49 32.48 -14.26 19.38
CA SER A 49 31.46 -13.27 19.75
C SER A 49 31.52 -12.01 18.88
N SER A 50 32.69 -11.61 18.38
CA SER A 50 32.86 -10.43 17.53
C SER A 50 32.29 -10.67 16.13
N GLU A 51 32.48 -11.86 15.57
CA GLU A 51 31.90 -12.26 14.29
C GLU A 51 30.36 -12.35 14.42
N ILE A 52 29.85 -12.98 15.49
CA ILE A 52 28.43 -13.13 15.73
C ILE A 52 27.76 -11.77 15.94
N GLU A 53 28.37 -10.87 16.72
CA GLU A 53 27.91 -9.50 16.89
C GLU A 53 27.73 -8.76 15.56
N LYS A 54 28.72 -8.87 14.69
CA LYS A 54 28.68 -8.25 13.35
C LYS A 54 27.59 -8.86 12.46
N LEU A 55 27.49 -10.18 12.41
CA LEU A 55 26.51 -10.89 11.59
C LEU A 55 25.08 -10.64 12.07
N SER A 56 24.84 -10.62 13.40
CA SER A 56 23.51 -10.41 13.96
C SER A 56 22.90 -9.04 13.66
N ASN A 57 23.67 -8.10 13.12
CA ASN A 57 23.17 -6.79 12.68
C ASN A 57 22.71 -6.79 11.20
N ASN A 58 22.83 -7.91 10.48
CA ASN A 58 22.48 -8.00 9.06
C ASN A 58 21.61 -9.23 8.78
N LEU A 59 20.31 -9.09 9.01
CA LEU A 59 19.35 -10.18 8.81
C LEU A 59 19.30 -10.65 7.34
N GLU A 60 19.42 -9.73 6.35
CA GLU A 60 19.42 -10.09 4.91
C GLU A 60 20.56 -11.08 4.61
N ASP A 61 21.77 -10.83 5.13
CA ASP A 61 22.92 -11.71 4.91
C ASP A 61 22.75 -13.07 5.61
N ILE A 62 22.22 -13.06 6.84
CA ILE A 62 21.93 -14.30 7.58
C ILE A 62 20.97 -15.19 6.80
N LEU A 63 19.80 -14.63 6.42
CA LEU A 63 18.77 -15.38 5.70
C LEU A 63 19.25 -15.83 4.32
N LYS A 64 20.00 -14.97 3.60
CA LYS A 64 20.60 -15.35 2.32
C LYS A 64 21.49 -16.60 2.46
N ASN A 65 22.39 -16.65 3.44
CA ASN A 65 23.30 -17.77 3.62
C ASN A 65 22.58 -19.05 4.11
N ILE A 66 21.55 -18.91 4.93
CA ILE A 66 20.68 -20.03 5.33
C ILE A 66 19.92 -20.59 4.11
N ASN A 67 19.38 -19.72 3.24
CA ASN A 67 18.73 -20.12 1.99
C ASN A 67 19.71 -20.80 1.04
N ASP A 68 20.91 -20.26 0.88
CA ASP A 68 21.95 -20.85 0.00
C ASP A 68 22.29 -22.27 0.46
N TYR A 69 22.43 -22.48 1.78
CA TYR A 69 22.59 -23.82 2.36
C TYR A 69 21.40 -24.73 2.05
N ALA A 70 20.17 -24.24 2.22
CA ALA A 70 18.94 -25.01 1.99
C ALA A 70 18.76 -25.37 0.50
N VAL A 71 19.15 -24.49 -0.43
CA VAL A 71 19.19 -24.78 -1.87
C VAL A 71 20.24 -25.88 -2.16
N GLU A 72 21.45 -25.74 -1.64
CA GLU A 72 22.54 -26.72 -1.84
C GLU A 72 22.18 -28.11 -1.30
N LYS A 73 21.43 -28.19 -0.21
CA LYS A 73 20.96 -29.43 0.38
C LYS A 73 19.68 -29.99 -0.24
N GLY A 74 19.08 -29.26 -1.20
CA GLY A 74 17.83 -29.69 -1.85
C GLY A 74 16.60 -29.57 -0.93
N ILE A 75 16.69 -28.81 0.17
CA ILE A 75 15.55 -28.50 1.07
C ILE A 75 14.62 -27.52 0.36
N ILE A 76 15.19 -26.52 -0.32
CA ILE A 76 14.48 -25.65 -1.25
C ILE A 76 14.46 -26.32 -2.63
N ALA A 77 13.28 -26.62 -3.15
CA ALA A 77 13.10 -27.40 -4.37
C ALA A 77 13.56 -26.68 -5.65
N GLU A 78 13.48 -25.35 -5.67
CA GLU A 78 13.86 -24.50 -6.80
C GLU A 78 14.48 -23.21 -6.30
N ASP A 79 15.61 -22.80 -6.83
CA ASP A 79 16.27 -21.55 -6.49
C ASP A 79 15.60 -20.37 -7.19
N SER A 80 14.51 -19.89 -6.61
CA SER A 80 13.80 -18.69 -7.05
C SER A 80 13.35 -17.85 -5.87
N VAL A 81 13.09 -16.56 -6.12
CA VAL A 81 12.63 -15.62 -5.08
C VAL A 81 11.40 -16.15 -4.35
N VAL A 82 10.46 -16.79 -5.07
CA VAL A 82 9.23 -17.31 -4.47
C VAL A 82 9.52 -18.43 -3.46
N TYR A 83 10.35 -19.40 -3.82
CA TYR A 83 10.69 -20.51 -2.93
C TYR A 83 11.56 -20.06 -1.76
N ARG A 84 12.51 -19.15 -2.00
CA ARG A 84 13.31 -18.53 -0.92
C ARG A 84 12.40 -17.75 0.05
N ASP A 85 11.41 -17.00 -0.44
CA ASP A 85 10.46 -16.26 0.39
C ASP A 85 9.57 -17.18 1.24
N LEU A 86 9.16 -18.33 0.70
CA LEU A 86 8.45 -19.35 1.46
C LEU A 86 9.33 -19.91 2.59
N PHE A 87 10.60 -20.13 2.29
CA PHE A 87 11.53 -20.73 3.27
C PHE A 87 11.96 -19.72 4.34
N ASP A 88 12.20 -18.45 3.99
CA ASP A 88 12.52 -17.39 4.95
C ASP A 88 11.47 -17.28 6.06
N THR A 89 10.18 -17.31 5.71
CA THR A 89 9.11 -17.21 6.71
C THR A 89 9.10 -18.42 7.63
N LYS A 90 9.45 -19.61 7.12
CA LYS A 90 9.56 -20.83 7.90
C LYS A 90 10.76 -20.77 8.88
N VAL A 91 11.90 -20.26 8.41
CA VAL A 91 13.08 -20.02 9.25
C VAL A 91 12.76 -19.03 10.35
N MET A 92 12.18 -17.87 10.00
CA MET A 92 11.84 -16.84 10.97
C MET A 92 10.77 -17.27 11.96
N ASN A 93 9.85 -18.18 11.58
CA ASN A 93 8.84 -18.70 12.48
C ASN A 93 9.43 -19.46 13.68
N CYS A 94 10.64 -20.01 13.56
CA CYS A 94 11.35 -20.65 14.67
C CYS A 94 11.65 -19.66 15.82
N PHE A 95 11.71 -18.36 15.50
CA PHE A 95 12.05 -17.28 16.43
C PHE A 95 10.90 -16.30 16.65
N THR A 96 9.70 -16.61 16.20
CA THR A 96 8.56 -15.68 16.25
C THR A 96 7.64 -16.02 17.42
N ARG A 97 7.29 -15.02 18.25
CA ARG A 97 6.36 -15.18 19.39
C ARG A 97 5.01 -15.73 18.94
N ARG A 98 4.35 -16.47 19.82
CA ARG A 98 2.96 -16.94 19.56
C ARG A 98 1.99 -15.76 19.47
N PRO A 99 0.88 -15.88 18.69
CA PRO A 99 -0.11 -14.81 18.55
C PRO A 99 -0.62 -14.27 19.90
N SER A 100 -0.95 -15.15 20.85
CA SER A 100 -1.45 -14.76 22.18
C SER A 100 -0.46 -13.87 22.95
N GLU A 101 0.82 -14.09 22.79
CA GLU A 101 1.84 -13.30 23.45
C GLU A 101 1.98 -11.91 22.82
N VAL A 102 2.04 -11.83 21.50
CA VAL A 102 2.08 -10.54 20.78
C VAL A 102 0.84 -9.71 21.12
N ILE A 103 -0.34 -10.33 21.14
CA ILE A 103 -1.60 -9.68 21.51
C ILE A 103 -1.56 -9.19 22.96
N ARG A 104 -1.05 -10.00 23.88
CA ARG A 104 -0.91 -9.61 25.30
C ARG A 104 -0.02 -8.38 25.47
N ILE A 105 1.17 -8.39 24.85
CA ILE A 105 2.11 -7.26 24.93
C ILE A 105 1.50 -6.01 24.28
N PHE A 106 0.88 -6.15 23.11
CA PHE A 106 0.18 -5.05 22.46
C PHE A 106 -0.87 -4.42 23.38
N ASN A 107 -1.73 -5.23 24.00
CA ASN A 107 -2.79 -4.74 24.88
C ASN A 107 -2.24 -4.11 26.18
N GLU A 108 -1.14 -4.61 26.73
CA GLU A 108 -0.47 -4.00 27.88
C GLU A 108 0.07 -2.60 27.52
N LYS A 109 0.74 -2.47 26.40
CA LYS A 109 1.22 -1.17 25.90
C LYS A 109 0.09 -0.21 25.53
N TYR A 110 -1.00 -0.74 24.97
CA TYR A 110 -2.18 0.06 24.62
C TYR A 110 -2.83 0.72 25.85
N LYS A 111 -2.73 0.11 27.04
CA LYS A 111 -3.19 0.75 28.29
C LYS A 111 -2.42 2.03 28.61
N ASN A 112 -1.15 2.13 28.21
CA ASN A 112 -0.34 3.33 28.39
C ASN A 112 -0.68 4.35 27.29
N SER A 113 -0.53 3.94 26.04
CA SER A 113 -0.98 4.75 24.88
C SER A 113 -1.17 3.88 23.64
N PRO A 114 -2.12 4.24 22.73
CA PRO A 114 -2.25 3.60 21.43
C PRO A 114 -0.95 3.62 20.62
N LYS A 115 -0.17 4.71 20.74
CA LYS A 115 1.10 4.87 20.03
C LYS A 115 2.15 3.88 20.49
N GLU A 116 2.32 3.67 21.80
CA GLU A 116 3.27 2.66 22.31
C GLU A 116 2.93 1.24 21.81
N ALA A 117 1.64 0.92 21.71
CA ALA A 117 1.21 -0.37 21.18
C ALA A 117 1.53 -0.53 19.70
N THR A 118 1.25 0.50 18.89
CA THR A 118 1.56 0.48 17.45
C THR A 118 3.06 0.49 17.19
N ASP A 119 3.86 1.27 17.94
CA ASP A 119 5.32 1.30 17.85
C ASP A 119 5.93 -0.09 18.13
N PHE A 120 5.44 -0.77 19.18
CA PHE A 120 5.85 -2.16 19.49
C PHE A 120 5.52 -3.09 18.33
N TYR A 121 4.27 -3.08 17.88
CA TYR A 121 3.81 -4.03 16.86
C TYR A 121 4.47 -3.78 15.51
N TYR A 122 4.73 -2.51 15.14
CA TYR A 122 5.48 -2.17 13.94
C TYR A 122 6.93 -2.63 14.02
N SER A 123 7.60 -2.41 15.15
CA SER A 123 8.96 -2.88 15.39
C SER A 123 9.03 -4.41 15.36
N TYR A 124 8.08 -5.09 15.97
CA TYR A 124 7.95 -6.54 15.93
C TYR A 124 7.76 -7.06 14.50
N SER A 125 6.91 -6.42 13.71
CA SER A 125 6.65 -6.80 12.31
C SER A 125 7.89 -6.64 11.42
N LYS A 126 8.77 -5.67 11.73
CA LYS A 126 10.07 -5.51 11.08
C LYS A 126 11.07 -6.57 11.55
N ALA A 127 11.18 -6.78 12.85
CA ALA A 127 12.10 -7.74 13.43
C ALA A 127 11.82 -9.18 12.99
N SER A 128 10.54 -9.55 12.86
CA SER A 128 10.13 -10.88 12.38
C SER A 128 10.31 -11.12 10.88
N ASP A 129 10.89 -10.16 10.15
CA ASP A 129 11.02 -10.18 8.67
C ASP A 129 9.69 -10.30 7.92
N TYR A 130 8.57 -10.04 8.60
CA TYR A 130 7.30 -9.88 7.91
C TYR A 130 7.30 -8.62 7.05
N ILE A 131 7.89 -7.53 7.56
CA ILE A 131 8.24 -6.32 6.82
C ILE A 131 9.73 -6.41 6.48
N ARG A 132 10.04 -6.70 5.22
CA ARG A 132 11.42 -6.84 4.72
C ARG A 132 12.05 -5.47 4.48
N THR A 133 12.56 -4.85 5.53
CA THR A 133 13.08 -3.47 5.52
C THR A 133 14.18 -3.26 4.50
N TYR A 134 15.05 -4.24 4.29
CA TYR A 134 16.13 -4.21 3.30
C TYR A 134 15.63 -4.21 1.84
N ARG A 135 14.43 -4.76 1.56
CA ARG A 135 13.80 -4.65 0.25
C ARG A 135 13.16 -3.27 0.06
N ILE A 136 12.46 -2.78 1.09
CA ILE A 136 11.80 -1.47 1.08
C ILE A 136 12.83 -0.34 0.95
N ALA A 137 14.02 -0.50 1.52
CA ALA A 137 15.11 0.46 1.39
C ALA A 137 15.61 0.63 -0.06
N LYS A 138 15.27 -0.29 -0.96
CA LYS A 138 15.61 -0.20 -2.39
C LYS A 138 14.59 0.62 -3.19
N ASP A 139 13.40 0.90 -2.63
CA ASP A 139 12.39 1.73 -3.29
C ASP A 139 12.94 3.12 -3.61
N ILE A 140 12.65 3.62 -4.81
CA ILE A 140 13.06 4.95 -5.24
C ILE A 140 11.92 5.91 -4.91
N LYS A 141 12.22 6.96 -4.12
CA LYS A 141 11.20 7.89 -3.61
C LYS A 141 11.63 9.33 -3.84
N TRP A 142 10.71 10.16 -4.31
CA TRP A 142 10.92 11.61 -4.44
C TRP A 142 9.59 12.36 -4.31
N LYS A 143 9.68 13.68 -4.22
CA LYS A 143 8.53 14.59 -4.24
C LYS A 143 8.49 15.36 -5.55
N TYR A 144 7.28 15.55 -6.05
CA TYR A 144 7.02 16.40 -7.19
C TYR A 144 6.14 17.58 -6.78
N ALA A 145 6.68 18.80 -6.90
CA ALA A 145 5.95 20.04 -6.63
C ALA A 145 4.97 20.33 -7.79
N SER A 146 3.67 20.34 -7.50
CA SER A 146 2.61 20.61 -8.46
C SER A 146 1.80 21.84 -8.03
N GLU A 147 0.88 22.27 -8.90
CA GLU A 147 -0.10 23.31 -8.61
C GLU A 147 -1.07 22.95 -7.46
N PHE A 148 -1.15 21.66 -7.09
CA PHE A 148 -1.99 21.14 -5.99
C PHE A 148 -1.19 20.90 -4.71
N GLY A 149 0.10 21.24 -4.70
CA GLY A 149 1.07 20.92 -3.65
C GLY A 149 1.98 19.75 -4.03
N ASP A 150 2.82 19.34 -3.08
CA ASP A 150 3.77 18.26 -3.29
C ASP A 150 3.05 16.91 -3.42
N MET A 151 3.37 16.16 -4.46
CA MET A 151 2.98 14.75 -4.62
C MET A 151 4.12 13.84 -4.19
N ASP A 152 3.80 12.74 -3.53
CA ASP A 152 4.78 11.72 -3.17
C ASP A 152 4.83 10.65 -4.26
N ILE A 153 6.03 10.37 -4.81
CA ILE A 153 6.20 9.41 -5.89
C ILE A 153 7.12 8.29 -5.41
N THR A 154 6.73 7.05 -5.66
CA THR A 154 7.52 5.86 -5.32
C THR A 154 7.55 4.89 -6.50
N ILE A 155 8.74 4.51 -6.97
CA ILE A 155 8.94 3.29 -7.76
C ILE A 155 9.14 2.17 -6.76
N ASN A 156 8.17 1.26 -6.69
CA ASN A 156 8.15 0.21 -5.71
C ASN A 156 8.99 -0.99 -6.19
N LEU A 157 10.10 -1.24 -5.52
CA LEU A 157 11.01 -2.36 -5.77
C LEU A 157 10.87 -3.48 -4.73
N SER A 158 10.12 -3.24 -3.66
CA SER A 158 9.93 -4.19 -2.56
C SER A 158 8.93 -5.31 -2.88
N LYS A 159 8.01 -5.07 -3.82
CA LYS A 159 7.09 -6.09 -4.34
C LYS A 159 7.78 -6.85 -5.48
N PRO A 160 8.19 -8.10 -5.29
CA PRO A 160 8.86 -8.85 -6.34
C PRO A 160 7.95 -9.00 -7.56
N GLU A 161 8.47 -8.70 -8.73
CA GLU A 161 7.82 -9.10 -9.98
C GLU A 161 7.86 -10.62 -10.08
N LYS A 162 6.74 -11.19 -10.51
CA LYS A 162 6.68 -12.64 -10.69
C LYS A 162 7.50 -13.01 -11.90
N ASP A 163 8.56 -13.82 -11.67
CA ASP A 163 9.30 -14.49 -12.74
C ASP A 163 8.33 -15.28 -13.64
N PRO A 164 8.51 -15.27 -14.98
CA PRO A 164 7.71 -16.05 -15.91
C PRO A 164 7.57 -17.55 -15.52
N LYS A 165 8.62 -18.15 -14.97
CA LYS A 165 8.57 -19.52 -14.44
C LYS A 165 7.66 -19.63 -13.22
N ALA A 166 7.74 -18.69 -12.29
CA ALA A 166 6.87 -18.63 -11.12
C ALA A 166 5.40 -18.38 -11.51
N ILE A 167 5.14 -17.59 -12.56
CA ILE A 167 3.79 -17.40 -13.12
C ILE A 167 3.26 -18.74 -13.69
N ALA A 168 4.07 -19.45 -14.47
CA ALA A 168 3.71 -20.74 -15.04
C ALA A 168 3.47 -21.79 -13.94
N ALA A 169 4.34 -21.87 -12.94
CA ALA A 169 4.18 -22.74 -11.78
C ALA A 169 2.90 -22.42 -10.99
N ALA A 170 2.62 -21.14 -10.75
CA ALA A 170 1.40 -20.69 -10.07
C ALA A 170 0.12 -21.03 -10.84
N LYS A 171 0.15 -20.95 -12.18
CA LYS A 171 -0.97 -21.33 -13.06
C LYS A 171 -1.28 -22.84 -12.98
N ASN A 172 -0.24 -23.66 -12.86
CA ASN A 172 -0.34 -25.12 -12.78
C ASN A 172 -0.53 -25.65 -11.35
N ALA A 173 -0.38 -24.78 -10.34
CA ALA A 173 -0.52 -25.16 -8.94
C ALA A 173 -1.97 -25.54 -8.60
N LYS A 174 -2.12 -26.52 -7.69
CA LYS A 174 -3.44 -26.91 -7.16
C LYS A 174 -4.12 -25.68 -6.56
N GLN A 175 -5.32 -25.37 -7.06
CA GLN A 175 -6.15 -24.32 -6.49
C GLN A 175 -6.64 -24.74 -5.09
N SER A 176 -6.61 -23.79 -4.17
CA SER A 176 -7.09 -23.99 -2.81
C SER A 176 -7.92 -22.79 -2.39
N SER A 177 -9.02 -23.03 -1.71
CA SER A 177 -9.88 -22.00 -1.12
C SER A 177 -9.46 -21.60 0.31
N TYR A 178 -8.28 -22.06 0.77
CA TYR A 178 -7.74 -21.75 2.08
C TYR A 178 -6.31 -21.22 2.00
N PRO A 179 -6.03 -20.04 2.55
CA PRO A 179 -7.01 -18.98 2.90
C PRO A 179 -7.81 -18.51 1.66
N LYS A 180 -9.03 -17.99 1.86
CA LYS A 180 -9.88 -17.52 0.74
C LYS A 180 -9.28 -16.36 -0.03
N CYS A 181 -8.63 -15.43 0.68
CA CYS A 181 -7.91 -14.30 0.06
C CYS A 181 -6.70 -13.87 0.92
N LEU A 182 -5.93 -12.91 0.43
CA LEU A 182 -4.71 -12.40 1.10
C LEU A 182 -4.99 -11.66 2.42
N LEU A 183 -6.25 -11.27 2.69
CA LEU A 183 -6.65 -10.52 3.87
C LEU A 183 -7.36 -11.38 4.93
N CYS A 184 -7.68 -12.65 4.62
CA CYS A 184 -8.32 -13.52 5.59
C CYS A 184 -7.41 -13.78 6.80
N VAL A 185 -7.99 -13.84 8.01
CA VAL A 185 -7.25 -14.10 9.25
C VAL A 185 -6.52 -15.44 9.25
N GLU A 186 -6.98 -16.39 8.43
CA GLU A 186 -6.35 -17.69 8.20
C GLU A 186 -4.95 -17.60 7.56
N ASN A 187 -4.53 -16.40 7.13
CA ASN A 187 -3.15 -16.17 6.72
C ASN A 187 -2.17 -16.17 7.89
N GLU A 188 -2.59 -15.84 9.11
CA GLU A 188 -1.72 -15.86 10.28
C GLU A 188 -1.12 -17.24 10.50
N GLY A 189 0.20 -17.35 10.42
CA GLY A 189 0.89 -18.64 10.56
C GLY A 189 0.83 -19.57 9.34
N TYR A 190 0.27 -19.11 8.21
CA TYR A 190 0.13 -19.94 7.02
C TYR A 190 1.47 -20.10 6.28
N ALA A 191 1.83 -21.37 5.99
CA ALA A 191 3.11 -21.71 5.34
C ALA A 191 3.25 -21.20 3.89
N GLY A 192 2.14 -20.80 3.27
CA GLY A 192 2.16 -20.35 1.89
C GLY A 192 2.24 -21.48 0.86
N ARG A 193 2.35 -21.10 -0.39
CA ARG A 193 2.55 -21.94 -1.57
C ARG A 193 2.94 -21.05 -2.76
N VAL A 194 3.36 -21.63 -3.86
CA VAL A 194 3.88 -20.88 -5.04
C VAL A 194 2.90 -19.78 -5.53
N ASN A 195 1.58 -19.99 -5.39
CA ASN A 195 0.55 -19.02 -5.78
C ASN A 195 -0.09 -18.26 -4.60
N HIS A 196 0.42 -18.42 -3.38
CA HIS A 196 -0.07 -17.70 -2.19
C HIS A 196 1.09 -17.46 -1.22
N PRO A 197 1.34 -16.22 -0.76
CA PRO A 197 2.50 -15.91 0.06
C PRO A 197 2.49 -16.62 1.41
N ALA A 198 3.65 -16.98 1.91
CA ALA A 198 3.84 -17.45 3.28
C ALA A 198 3.62 -16.32 4.29
N ARG A 199 3.10 -16.68 5.47
CA ARG A 199 2.77 -15.77 6.56
C ARG A 199 3.06 -16.41 7.94
N GLU A 200 4.03 -17.35 8.02
CA GLU A 200 4.37 -18.04 9.26
C GLU A 200 4.89 -17.08 10.33
N ASN A 201 5.60 -16.03 9.92
CA ASN A 201 6.15 -14.96 10.76
C ASN A 201 5.18 -13.76 10.94
N HIS A 202 3.97 -13.83 10.41
CA HIS A 202 2.96 -12.79 10.52
C HIS A 202 2.07 -12.98 11.74
N ARG A 203 1.67 -11.88 12.39
CA ARG A 203 0.71 -11.84 13.50
C ARG A 203 -0.35 -10.79 13.22
N ILE A 204 -1.57 -11.02 13.68
CA ILE A 204 -2.72 -10.13 13.52
C ILE A 204 -3.23 -9.72 14.90
N ILE A 205 -3.36 -8.42 15.14
CA ILE A 205 -3.92 -7.92 16.39
C ILE A 205 -5.46 -7.88 16.25
N PRO A 206 -6.21 -8.59 17.10
CA PRO A 206 -7.66 -8.47 17.12
C PRO A 206 -8.06 -7.12 17.72
N ILE A 207 -8.94 -6.43 17.02
CA ILE A 207 -9.56 -5.18 17.48
C ILE A 207 -11.07 -5.26 17.31
N LYS A 208 -11.77 -4.32 17.92
CA LYS A 208 -13.22 -4.16 17.73
C LYS A 208 -13.52 -2.89 16.96
N ILE A 209 -14.34 -2.98 15.92
CA ILE A 209 -14.88 -1.83 15.21
C ILE A 209 -16.41 -1.91 15.31
N LEU A 210 -17.03 -0.90 15.91
CA LEU A 210 -18.46 -0.88 16.22
C LEU A 210 -18.95 -2.14 16.97
N GLY A 211 -18.07 -2.74 17.78
CA GLY A 211 -18.36 -3.96 18.53
C GLY A 211 -18.14 -5.26 17.76
N GLU A 212 -17.95 -5.24 16.44
CA GLU A 212 -17.62 -6.41 15.63
C GLU A 212 -16.13 -6.77 15.70
N ASP A 213 -15.82 -8.04 15.33
CA ASP A 213 -14.46 -8.56 15.32
C ASP A 213 -13.72 -8.15 14.03
N TRP A 214 -12.64 -7.40 14.19
CA TRP A 214 -11.72 -7.00 13.13
C TRP A 214 -10.30 -7.41 13.44
N GLY A 215 -9.46 -7.44 12.42
CA GLY A 215 -8.01 -7.61 12.53
C GLY A 215 -7.28 -6.34 12.15
N PHE A 216 -6.21 -6.05 12.87
CA PHE A 216 -5.25 -4.99 12.57
C PHE A 216 -3.90 -5.62 12.23
N GLN A 217 -3.35 -5.31 11.06
CA GLN A 217 -2.05 -5.79 10.61
C GLN A 217 -1.32 -4.72 9.83
N TYR A 218 0.01 -4.78 9.78
CA TYR A 218 0.78 -3.97 8.85
C TYR A 218 0.82 -4.59 7.46
N SER A 219 0.99 -3.75 6.44
CA SER A 219 1.28 -4.20 5.09
C SER A 219 2.76 -4.56 4.97
N PRO A 220 3.12 -5.72 4.40
CA PRO A 220 4.52 -6.08 4.21
C PRO A 220 5.24 -5.20 3.20
N TYR A 221 4.52 -4.43 2.39
CA TYR A 221 5.09 -3.56 1.35
C TYR A 221 5.40 -2.15 1.85
N VAL A 222 4.80 -1.70 2.96
CA VAL A 222 5.04 -0.40 3.61
C VAL A 222 5.18 0.75 2.60
N TYR A 223 4.11 1.00 1.84
CA TYR A 223 4.11 2.10 0.86
C TYR A 223 4.34 3.48 1.50
N TYR A 224 3.95 3.62 2.78
CA TYR A 224 4.16 4.78 3.63
C TYR A 224 4.35 4.35 5.08
N ASN A 225 4.75 5.28 5.96
CA ASN A 225 5.08 4.94 7.34
C ASN A 225 3.91 4.27 8.07
N GLU A 226 4.20 3.13 8.70
CA GLU A 226 3.24 2.31 9.45
C GLU A 226 1.98 1.93 8.63
N HIS A 227 2.15 1.72 7.31
CA HIS A 227 1.04 1.29 6.44
C HIS A 227 0.39 0.04 6.98
N CYS A 228 -0.85 0.17 7.43
CA CYS A 228 -1.63 -0.91 8.02
C CYS A 228 -2.88 -1.24 7.19
N ILE A 229 -3.39 -2.44 7.42
CA ILE A 229 -4.65 -2.93 6.88
C ILE A 229 -5.52 -3.34 8.07
N VAL A 230 -6.71 -2.78 8.11
CA VAL A 230 -7.76 -3.11 9.09
C VAL A 230 -8.81 -3.91 8.35
N LEU A 231 -8.97 -5.18 8.70
CA LEU A 231 -9.76 -6.14 7.93
C LEU A 231 -10.91 -6.70 8.77
N ASN A 232 -12.07 -6.84 8.16
CA ASN A 232 -13.18 -7.54 8.79
C ASN A 232 -12.82 -9.03 8.93
N ARG A 233 -13.05 -9.63 10.11
CA ARG A 233 -12.78 -11.08 10.29
C ARG A 233 -13.75 -11.96 9.51
N LYS A 234 -14.92 -11.43 9.14
CA LYS A 234 -15.84 -12.07 8.19
C LYS A 234 -15.41 -11.72 6.77
N HIS A 235 -15.34 -12.72 5.90
CA HIS A 235 -15.05 -12.50 4.48
C HIS A 235 -16.32 -11.99 3.78
N THR A 236 -16.59 -10.69 3.90
CA THR A 236 -17.73 -9.97 3.33
C THR A 236 -17.24 -8.96 2.29
N PRO A 237 -18.00 -8.71 1.21
CA PRO A 237 -17.60 -7.73 0.20
C PRO A 237 -17.49 -6.30 0.75
N MET A 238 -16.69 -5.49 0.06
CA MET A 238 -16.62 -4.05 0.27
C MET A 238 -17.98 -3.42 -0.05
N THR A 239 -18.43 -2.50 0.80
CA THR A 239 -19.62 -1.68 0.56
C THR A 239 -19.39 -0.31 1.17
N ILE A 240 -19.57 0.76 0.39
CA ILE A 240 -19.51 2.13 0.91
C ILE A 240 -20.93 2.57 1.28
N ASN A 241 -21.15 2.78 2.57
CA ASN A 241 -22.40 3.20 3.16
C ASN A 241 -22.15 3.99 4.46
N ARG A 242 -23.22 4.45 5.13
CA ARG A 242 -23.17 5.15 6.40
C ARG A 242 -22.27 4.44 7.44
N GLU A 243 -22.41 3.14 7.56
CA GLU A 243 -21.69 2.34 8.55
C GLU A 243 -20.17 2.38 8.34
N VAL A 244 -19.70 2.48 7.08
CA VAL A 244 -18.27 2.64 6.77
C VAL A 244 -17.74 3.94 7.39
N PHE A 245 -18.45 5.07 7.29
CA PHE A 245 -18.01 6.31 7.91
C PHE A 245 -17.93 6.19 9.44
N GLU A 246 -18.90 5.51 10.05
CA GLU A 246 -18.88 5.22 11.49
C GLU A 246 -17.68 4.33 11.87
N LYS A 247 -17.38 3.29 11.07
CA LYS A 247 -16.24 2.39 11.25
C LYS A 247 -14.90 3.13 11.16
N LEU A 248 -14.74 4.02 10.18
CA LEU A 248 -13.53 4.83 10.03
C LEU A 248 -13.30 5.71 11.27
N PHE A 249 -14.35 6.39 11.76
CA PHE A 249 -14.24 7.21 12.97
C PHE A 249 -14.04 6.37 14.24
N ASP A 250 -14.58 5.17 14.32
CA ASP A 250 -14.34 4.29 15.48
C ASP A 250 -12.87 3.83 15.52
N PHE A 251 -12.25 3.55 14.35
CA PHE A 251 -10.83 3.27 14.27
C PHE A 251 -9.98 4.49 14.70
N ILE A 252 -10.27 5.69 14.19
CA ILE A 252 -9.55 6.92 14.56
C ILE A 252 -9.68 7.23 16.07
N ARG A 253 -10.81 6.90 16.70
CA ARG A 253 -10.97 7.01 18.15
C ARG A 253 -10.00 6.10 18.90
N GLN A 254 -9.73 4.91 18.38
CA GLN A 254 -8.80 3.94 18.97
C GLN A 254 -7.34 4.28 18.68
N PHE A 255 -7.04 4.79 17.47
CA PHE A 255 -5.70 5.13 17.00
C PHE A 255 -5.67 6.56 16.45
N PRO A 256 -5.74 7.60 17.32
CA PRO A 256 -5.91 9.00 16.88
C PRO A 256 -4.71 9.58 16.12
N HIS A 257 -3.57 8.93 16.16
CA HIS A 257 -2.36 9.31 15.43
C HIS A 257 -2.30 8.74 14.00
N TYR A 258 -3.31 7.95 13.59
CA TYR A 258 -3.39 7.36 12.25
C TYR A 258 -4.39 8.11 11.36
N VAL A 259 -4.15 8.04 10.06
CA VAL A 259 -5.15 8.21 9.01
C VAL A 259 -5.74 6.84 8.69
N ILE A 260 -6.99 6.82 8.25
CA ILE A 260 -7.67 5.63 7.75
C ILE A 260 -8.49 5.96 6.52
N ALA A 261 -8.40 5.13 5.49
CA ALA A 261 -9.14 5.29 4.24
C ALA A 261 -9.63 3.93 3.75
N THR A 262 -10.63 3.93 2.90
CA THR A 262 -11.02 2.72 2.18
C THR A 262 -10.94 2.94 0.68
N ASN A 263 -10.79 1.87 -0.07
CA ASN A 263 -11.02 1.92 -1.52
C ASN A 263 -12.51 2.06 -1.80
N ALA A 264 -12.85 2.51 -3.00
CA ALA A 264 -14.21 2.47 -3.49
C ALA A 264 -14.71 1.01 -3.63
N ASP A 265 -16.02 0.81 -3.58
CA ASP A 265 -16.67 -0.50 -3.62
C ASP A 265 -17.06 -0.97 -5.04
N LEU A 266 -16.81 -0.15 -6.06
CA LEU A 266 -17.07 -0.50 -7.46
C LEU A 266 -15.79 -0.90 -8.19
N PRO A 267 -15.87 -1.81 -9.17
CA PRO A 267 -14.72 -2.15 -10.03
C PRO A 267 -14.19 -0.92 -10.78
N ILE A 268 -12.98 -1.00 -11.31
CA ILE A 268 -12.26 0.08 -12.04
C ILE A 268 -11.79 1.20 -11.11
N VAL A 269 -12.61 1.69 -10.20
CA VAL A 269 -12.29 2.78 -9.25
C VAL A 269 -12.04 2.28 -7.84
N GLY A 270 -12.20 0.98 -7.60
CA GLY A 270 -11.90 0.31 -6.33
C GLY A 270 -10.50 -0.29 -6.29
N GLY A 271 -10.16 -0.87 -5.14
CA GLY A 271 -8.93 -1.64 -4.96
C GLY A 271 -9.01 -3.05 -5.59
N SER A 272 -7.91 -3.78 -5.48
CA SER A 272 -7.78 -5.12 -6.05
C SER A 272 -8.56 -6.21 -5.31
N ILE A 273 -9.02 -5.97 -4.07
CA ILE A 273 -9.73 -6.94 -3.22
C ILE A 273 -11.06 -6.34 -2.80
N LEU A 274 -12.06 -6.43 -3.68
CA LEU A 274 -13.42 -5.97 -3.40
C LEU A 274 -14.27 -7.01 -2.63
N ALA A 275 -13.85 -8.27 -2.65
CA ALA A 275 -14.57 -9.37 -2.02
C ALA A 275 -14.38 -9.46 -0.50
N HIS A 276 -13.50 -8.65 0.09
CA HIS A 276 -13.22 -8.66 1.51
C HIS A 276 -13.14 -7.24 2.07
N GLU A 277 -14.06 -6.89 2.96
CA GLU A 277 -14.12 -5.56 3.59
C GLU A 277 -12.85 -5.28 4.39
N HIS A 278 -12.16 -4.21 4.03
CA HIS A 278 -10.94 -3.78 4.66
C HIS A 278 -10.70 -2.29 4.46
N PHE A 279 -9.92 -1.70 5.36
CA PHE A 279 -9.47 -0.31 5.32
C PHE A 279 -7.94 -0.27 5.29
N GLN A 280 -7.38 0.82 4.78
CA GLN A 280 -5.94 1.07 4.77
C GLN A 280 -5.65 2.31 5.62
N GLY A 281 -4.71 2.21 6.53
CA GLY A 281 -4.35 3.30 7.42
C GLY A 281 -2.86 3.35 7.72
N GLY A 282 -2.47 4.25 8.61
CA GLY A 282 -1.08 4.38 9.06
C GLY A 282 -0.77 5.74 9.65
N ASN A 283 0.42 5.87 10.18
CA ASN A 283 0.94 7.11 10.73
C ASN A 283 1.64 7.91 9.60
N TYR A 284 0.84 8.51 8.74
CA TYR A 284 1.33 9.22 7.56
C TYR A 284 0.41 10.38 7.19
N GLU A 285 1.00 11.53 6.87
CA GLU A 285 0.26 12.68 6.39
C GLU A 285 0.35 12.76 4.86
N PHE A 286 -0.70 12.29 4.19
CA PHE A 286 -0.77 12.29 2.73
C PHE A 286 -0.80 13.70 2.13
N PRO A 287 -0.31 13.89 0.89
CA PRO A 287 -0.41 15.16 0.17
C PRO A 287 -1.82 15.77 0.19
N MET A 288 -2.87 14.97 -0.03
CA MET A 288 -4.26 15.45 -0.01
C MET A 288 -4.66 16.03 1.36
N ALA A 289 -4.10 15.54 2.47
CA ALA A 289 -4.38 16.09 3.80
C ALA A 289 -3.91 17.55 3.92
N LYS A 290 -2.85 17.93 3.20
CA LYS A 290 -2.27 19.29 3.16
C LYS A 290 -2.93 20.20 2.15
N ALA A 291 -3.79 19.66 1.28
CA ALA A 291 -4.47 20.43 0.24
C ALA A 291 -5.37 21.52 0.87
N THR A 292 -5.32 22.69 0.27
CA THR A 292 -6.11 23.85 0.72
C THR A 292 -7.58 23.74 0.28
N ILE A 293 -8.46 24.41 0.99
CA ILE A 293 -9.85 24.60 0.54
C ILE A 293 -9.85 25.63 -0.59
N GLU A 294 -10.22 25.20 -1.79
CA GLU A 294 -10.43 26.08 -2.95
C GLU A 294 -11.70 26.89 -2.81
N LYS A 295 -12.78 26.25 -2.39
CA LYS A 295 -14.09 26.89 -2.19
C LYS A 295 -14.78 26.36 -0.94
N LYS A 296 -15.09 27.27 -0.01
CA LYS A 296 -15.95 26.96 1.14
C LYS A 296 -17.38 26.75 0.67
N ILE A 297 -18.02 25.74 1.24
CA ILE A 297 -19.42 25.39 0.95
C ILE A 297 -20.17 25.20 2.27
N THR A 298 -21.50 25.35 2.23
CA THR A 298 -22.36 25.10 3.38
C THR A 298 -23.53 24.24 2.92
N PHE A 299 -23.75 23.14 3.63
CA PHE A 299 -24.88 22.26 3.36
C PHE A 299 -26.06 22.64 4.28
N LYS A 300 -27.24 22.70 3.70
CA LYS A 300 -28.46 23.01 4.44
C LYS A 300 -28.73 22.00 5.56
N GLY A 301 -28.87 22.48 6.78
CA GLY A 301 -29.04 21.68 8.00
C GLY A 301 -27.73 21.18 8.61
N PHE A 302 -26.56 21.62 8.05
CA PHE A 302 -25.21 21.30 8.52
C PHE A 302 -24.33 22.56 8.59
N GLU A 303 -24.92 23.70 8.97
CA GLU A 303 -24.22 24.98 9.09
C GLU A 303 -23.15 24.98 10.20
N ASP A 304 -23.21 23.98 11.08
CA ASP A 304 -22.26 23.69 12.16
C ASP A 304 -21.08 22.84 11.72
N VAL A 305 -21.08 22.31 10.48
CA VAL A 305 -19.99 21.53 9.89
C VAL A 305 -19.21 22.39 8.91
N GLU A 306 -17.90 22.49 9.11
CA GLU A 306 -17.02 23.11 8.12
C GLU A 306 -16.92 22.22 6.88
N ALA A 307 -17.20 22.78 5.71
CA ALA A 307 -17.13 22.04 4.46
C ALA A 307 -16.49 22.85 3.33
N GLY A 308 -15.85 22.16 2.38
CA GLY A 308 -15.24 22.82 1.23
C GLY A 308 -14.77 21.84 0.16
N ILE A 309 -14.66 22.37 -1.06
CA ILE A 309 -14.01 21.70 -2.18
C ILE A 309 -12.50 21.89 -2.02
N LEU A 310 -11.74 20.81 -2.14
CA LEU A 310 -10.27 20.88 -2.10
C LEU A 310 -9.69 21.39 -3.42
N ASN A 311 -8.61 22.16 -3.32
CA ASN A 311 -7.69 22.37 -4.44
C ASN A 311 -6.91 21.09 -4.69
N TRP A 312 -7.49 20.18 -5.44
CA TRP A 312 -6.98 18.84 -5.66
C TRP A 312 -7.32 18.35 -7.08
N PRO A 313 -6.50 17.50 -7.72
CA PRO A 313 -6.76 17.06 -9.10
C PRO A 313 -8.01 16.16 -9.22
N LEU A 314 -8.45 15.51 -8.12
CA LEU A 314 -9.72 14.81 -8.05
C LEU A 314 -10.81 15.69 -7.42
N SER A 315 -12.07 15.28 -7.60
CA SER A 315 -13.24 15.97 -7.02
C SER A 315 -13.43 15.54 -5.58
N VAL A 316 -12.90 16.32 -4.64
CA VAL A 316 -12.91 16.00 -3.20
C VAL A 316 -13.66 17.05 -2.41
N ILE A 317 -14.60 16.58 -1.57
CA ILE A 317 -15.28 17.39 -0.56
C ILE A 317 -14.65 17.06 0.79
N ARG A 318 -14.09 18.05 1.48
CA ARG A 318 -13.63 17.92 2.88
C ARG A 318 -14.70 18.43 3.79
N ILE A 319 -15.02 17.65 4.83
CA ILE A 319 -15.91 18.04 5.92
C ILE A 319 -15.17 17.88 7.25
N SER A 320 -15.38 18.80 8.19
CA SER A 320 -14.68 18.84 9.48
C SER A 320 -15.58 19.31 10.61
N SER A 321 -15.55 18.61 11.75
CA SER A 321 -16.29 18.96 12.97
C SER A 321 -15.65 18.29 14.19
N THR A 322 -15.92 18.81 15.38
CA THR A 322 -15.63 18.12 16.65
C THR A 322 -16.65 17.01 16.94
N ASP A 323 -17.84 17.08 16.33
CA ASP A 323 -18.89 16.07 16.44
C ASP A 323 -18.85 15.13 15.23
N LYS A 324 -18.33 13.91 15.44
CA LYS A 324 -18.26 12.87 14.41
C LYS A 324 -19.64 12.41 13.90
N SER A 325 -20.69 12.49 14.73
CA SER A 325 -22.03 12.08 14.31
C SER A 325 -22.58 12.99 13.21
N ARG A 326 -22.32 14.31 13.33
CA ARG A 326 -22.67 15.30 12.31
C ARG A 326 -21.92 15.04 10.99
N LEU A 327 -20.64 14.59 11.08
CA LEU A 327 -19.87 14.22 9.90
C LEU A 327 -20.43 12.98 9.21
N VAL A 328 -20.82 11.97 9.98
CA VAL A 328 -21.46 10.76 9.45
C VAL A 328 -22.78 11.09 8.75
N ASP A 329 -23.62 11.90 9.39
CA ASP A 329 -24.91 12.31 8.82
C ASP A 329 -24.74 13.06 7.49
N LEU A 330 -23.78 14.00 7.44
CA LEU A 330 -23.50 14.76 6.23
C LEU A 330 -22.86 13.90 5.15
N ALA A 331 -21.91 13.04 5.51
CA ALA A 331 -21.26 12.12 4.57
C ALA A 331 -22.28 11.16 3.93
N ASP A 332 -23.21 10.63 4.71
CA ASP A 332 -24.29 9.77 4.22
C ASP A 332 -25.25 10.51 3.29
N LYS A 333 -25.58 11.78 3.62
CA LYS A 333 -26.37 12.65 2.75
C LYS A 333 -25.67 12.89 1.40
N ILE A 334 -24.35 13.22 1.43
CA ILE A 334 -23.55 13.42 0.23
C ILE A 334 -23.46 12.12 -0.60
N LEU A 335 -23.19 10.98 0.04
CA LEU A 335 -23.12 9.68 -0.62
C LEU A 335 -24.45 9.31 -1.29
N THR A 336 -25.57 9.50 -0.58
CA THR A 336 -26.91 9.21 -1.10
C THR A 336 -27.23 10.07 -2.32
N ALA A 337 -26.95 11.39 -2.23
CA ALA A 337 -27.11 12.30 -3.37
C ALA A 337 -26.21 11.87 -4.55
N TRP A 338 -24.93 11.55 -4.27
CA TRP A 338 -23.98 11.16 -5.31
C TRP A 338 -24.38 9.84 -6.00
N ARG A 339 -24.84 8.85 -5.25
CA ARG A 339 -25.31 7.56 -5.80
C ARG A 339 -26.43 7.74 -6.84
N GLY A 340 -27.30 8.71 -6.66
CA GLY A 340 -28.40 9.01 -7.59
C GLY A 340 -28.12 10.10 -8.62
N TYR A 341 -26.93 10.73 -8.59
CA TYR A 341 -26.66 11.91 -9.39
C TYR A 341 -26.34 11.57 -10.86
N THR A 342 -27.11 12.18 -11.76
CA THR A 342 -26.85 12.15 -13.21
C THR A 342 -26.77 13.61 -13.71
N ASP A 343 -25.71 13.91 -14.47
CA ASP A 343 -25.49 15.18 -15.15
C ASP A 343 -24.88 14.87 -16.52
N GLU A 344 -25.72 14.87 -17.56
CA GLU A 344 -25.33 14.50 -18.91
C GLU A 344 -24.29 15.46 -19.49
N GLU A 345 -24.37 16.77 -19.13
CA GLU A 345 -23.40 17.77 -19.59
C GLU A 345 -22.00 17.51 -19.02
N ALA A 346 -21.91 16.98 -17.80
CA ALA A 346 -20.66 16.59 -17.17
C ALA A 346 -20.26 15.13 -17.49
N PHE A 347 -21.02 14.43 -18.32
CA PHE A 347 -20.90 13.00 -18.63
C PHE A 347 -20.96 12.10 -17.40
N ILE A 348 -21.72 12.47 -16.38
CA ILE A 348 -21.93 11.69 -15.17
C ILE A 348 -23.28 10.99 -15.23
N PHE A 349 -23.26 9.68 -15.11
CA PHE A 349 -24.46 8.84 -15.08
C PHE A 349 -24.46 8.01 -13.80
N ALA A 350 -25.54 8.04 -13.04
CA ALA A 350 -25.69 7.28 -11.82
C ALA A 350 -25.69 5.77 -12.08
N ASN A 351 -26.26 5.35 -13.20
CA ASN A 351 -26.30 3.96 -13.62
C ASN A 351 -26.45 3.85 -15.15
N THR A 352 -26.10 2.70 -15.72
CA THR A 352 -26.40 2.28 -17.09
C THR A 352 -26.93 0.85 -17.04
N ASP A 353 -28.10 0.61 -17.62
CA ASP A 353 -28.76 -0.70 -17.63
C ASP A 353 -28.92 -1.34 -16.24
N GLY A 354 -29.04 -0.51 -15.20
CA GLY A 354 -29.18 -0.94 -13.80
C GLY A 354 -27.86 -1.13 -13.05
N GLU A 355 -26.70 -1.05 -13.71
CA GLU A 355 -25.40 -1.11 -13.09
C GLU A 355 -24.99 0.26 -12.51
N PRO A 356 -24.66 0.38 -11.21
CA PRO A 356 -24.31 1.64 -10.58
C PRO A 356 -22.89 2.08 -10.95
N HIS A 357 -22.69 3.41 -11.10
CA HIS A 357 -21.40 4.00 -11.45
C HIS A 357 -20.82 4.89 -10.36
N ASN A 358 -21.65 5.55 -9.58
CA ASN A 358 -21.21 6.53 -8.59
C ASN A 358 -20.85 5.87 -7.25
N THR A 359 -19.70 6.22 -6.71
CA THR A 359 -19.23 5.82 -5.39
C THR A 359 -18.28 6.86 -4.81
N ILE A 360 -17.80 6.64 -3.59
CA ILE A 360 -16.86 7.52 -2.89
C ILE A 360 -15.66 6.73 -2.39
N THR A 361 -14.48 7.34 -2.43
CA THR A 361 -13.28 6.91 -1.71
C THR A 361 -13.11 7.83 -0.49
N PRO A 362 -13.52 7.42 0.73
CA PRO A 362 -13.40 8.22 1.93
C PRO A 362 -12.05 8.05 2.62
N ALA A 363 -11.55 9.15 3.23
CA ALA A 363 -10.37 9.14 4.08
C ALA A 363 -10.63 9.98 5.33
N ALA A 364 -10.45 9.39 6.51
CA ALA A 364 -10.69 10.02 7.81
C ALA A 364 -9.40 10.18 8.61
N ARG A 365 -9.31 11.29 9.36
CA ARG A 365 -8.19 11.55 10.28
C ARG A 365 -8.62 12.48 11.40
N ARG A 366 -7.76 12.62 12.40
CA ARG A 366 -7.93 13.62 13.45
C ARG A 366 -6.96 14.78 13.22
N VAL A 367 -7.46 16.01 13.35
CA VAL A 367 -6.68 17.25 13.26
C VAL A 367 -6.99 18.10 14.49
N GLY A 368 -6.05 18.08 15.44
CA GLY A 368 -6.31 18.67 16.75
C GLY A 368 -7.52 18.01 17.44
N GLU A 369 -8.52 18.80 17.77
CA GLU A 369 -9.76 18.32 18.41
C GLU A 369 -10.85 17.93 17.41
N LYS A 370 -10.68 18.26 16.13
CA LYS A 370 -11.63 17.96 15.07
C LYS A 370 -11.34 16.60 14.43
N TYR A 371 -12.42 16.01 13.92
CA TYR A 371 -12.36 14.94 12.92
C TYR A 371 -12.48 15.59 11.54
N GLU A 372 -11.73 15.08 10.59
CA GLU A 372 -11.86 15.42 9.17
C GLU A 372 -12.18 14.17 8.36
N LEU A 373 -13.04 14.34 7.37
CA LEU A 373 -13.38 13.32 6.39
C LEU A 373 -13.28 13.93 4.99
N ASP A 374 -12.40 13.38 4.17
CA ASP A 374 -12.30 13.69 2.75
C ASP A 374 -13.13 12.66 1.96
N LEU A 375 -14.03 13.15 1.12
CA LEU A 375 -14.93 12.37 0.28
C LEU A 375 -14.54 12.58 -1.18
N ALA A 376 -13.69 11.69 -1.73
CA ALA A 376 -13.35 11.74 -3.15
C ALA A 376 -14.44 11.05 -3.97
N LEU A 377 -15.11 11.83 -4.82
CA LEU A 377 -16.18 11.35 -5.70
C LEU A 377 -15.58 10.49 -6.83
N ARG A 378 -16.17 9.33 -7.08
CA ARG A 378 -15.70 8.37 -8.10
C ARG A 378 -16.87 7.95 -8.98
N ASN A 379 -16.54 7.61 -10.22
CA ASN A 379 -17.48 7.03 -11.19
C ASN A 379 -16.74 6.03 -12.09
N ASN A 380 -17.31 4.86 -12.32
CA ASN A 380 -16.67 3.76 -13.06
C ASN A 380 -17.24 3.51 -14.46
N ILE A 381 -18.00 4.47 -14.99
CA ILE A 381 -18.59 4.32 -16.32
C ILE A 381 -17.53 4.04 -17.38
N THR A 382 -17.87 3.16 -18.32
CA THR A 382 -17.05 2.84 -19.50
C THR A 382 -17.76 3.22 -20.79
N THR A 383 -17.00 3.42 -21.84
CA THR A 383 -17.48 3.57 -23.22
C THR A 383 -16.67 2.65 -24.13
N GLU A 384 -17.10 2.48 -25.38
CA GLU A 384 -16.33 1.71 -26.37
C GLU A 384 -14.91 2.25 -26.55
N ASP A 385 -14.75 3.58 -26.56
CA ASP A 385 -13.44 4.25 -26.66
C ASP A 385 -12.63 4.23 -25.36
N ARG A 386 -13.31 4.06 -24.22
CA ARG A 386 -12.70 4.08 -22.88
C ARG A 386 -13.09 2.82 -22.07
N PRO A 387 -12.69 1.62 -22.53
CA PRO A 387 -13.09 0.35 -21.91
C PRO A 387 -12.52 0.12 -20.51
N LEU A 388 -11.46 0.83 -20.13
CA LEU A 388 -10.86 0.82 -18.79
C LEU A 388 -11.51 1.84 -17.85
N GLY A 389 -12.45 2.66 -18.33
CA GLY A 389 -13.15 3.71 -17.59
C GLY A 389 -12.96 5.09 -18.21
N VAL A 390 -14.03 5.89 -18.20
CA VAL A 390 -13.98 7.30 -18.64
C VAL A 390 -13.11 8.11 -17.65
N TYR A 391 -13.25 7.83 -16.36
CA TYR A 391 -12.48 8.43 -15.26
C TYR A 391 -11.30 7.54 -14.84
N HIS A 392 -10.52 7.11 -15.85
CA HIS A 392 -9.32 6.29 -15.74
C HIS A 392 -8.20 6.98 -16.54
N PRO A 393 -6.92 6.78 -16.17
CA PRO A 393 -5.80 7.35 -16.91
C PRO A 393 -5.89 7.08 -18.41
N ARG A 394 -5.65 8.12 -19.23
CA ARG A 394 -5.61 7.99 -20.69
C ARG A 394 -4.46 7.10 -21.14
N ASN A 395 -4.60 6.50 -22.32
CA ASN A 395 -3.62 5.55 -22.87
C ASN A 395 -2.21 6.14 -22.95
N GLU A 396 -2.08 7.44 -23.23
CA GLU A 396 -0.81 8.16 -23.29
C GLU A 396 -0.01 8.10 -21.97
N TYR A 397 -0.67 7.88 -20.82
CA TYR A 397 -0.01 7.77 -19.51
C TYR A 397 0.25 6.33 -19.07
N HIS A 398 -0.24 5.34 -19.82
CA HIS A 398 -0.12 3.93 -19.45
C HIS A 398 1.32 3.43 -19.42
N HIS A 399 2.24 4.10 -20.10
CA HIS A 399 3.66 3.78 -20.02
C HIS A 399 4.25 4.03 -18.62
N ILE A 400 3.66 4.94 -17.82
CA ILE A 400 4.01 5.21 -16.43
C ILE A 400 3.03 4.53 -15.47
N LYS A 401 1.71 4.76 -15.62
CA LYS A 401 0.66 4.25 -14.72
C LYS A 401 -0.57 3.81 -15.51
N LYS A 402 -0.78 2.50 -15.57
CA LYS A 402 -1.91 1.88 -16.27
C LYS A 402 -2.98 1.35 -15.29
N GLU A 403 -2.57 1.01 -14.08
CA GLU A 403 -3.42 0.38 -13.08
C GLU A 403 -4.49 1.35 -12.58
N ASN A 404 -5.56 0.78 -12.02
CA ASN A 404 -6.64 1.54 -11.40
C ASN A 404 -6.11 2.47 -10.30
N ILE A 405 -6.72 3.64 -10.14
CA ILE A 405 -6.37 4.63 -9.12
C ILE A 405 -7.11 4.29 -7.83
N GLY A 406 -6.40 3.69 -6.89
CA GLY A 406 -6.91 3.33 -5.56
C GLY A 406 -6.81 4.45 -4.54
N GLY A 407 -7.22 4.17 -3.29
CA GLY A 407 -7.27 5.19 -2.23
C GLY A 407 -5.92 5.86 -1.94
N ILE A 408 -4.81 5.13 -2.03
CA ILE A 408 -3.45 5.65 -1.80
C ILE A 408 -3.10 6.71 -2.86
N GLU A 409 -3.33 6.39 -4.15
CA GLU A 409 -3.07 7.32 -5.24
C GLU A 409 -4.02 8.53 -5.18
N VAL A 410 -5.30 8.31 -4.84
CA VAL A 410 -6.28 9.41 -4.61
C VAL A 410 -5.75 10.40 -3.60
N MET A 411 -5.07 9.94 -2.56
CA MET A 411 -4.48 10.78 -1.51
C MET A 411 -3.11 11.40 -1.89
N GLY A 412 -2.62 11.16 -3.12
CA GLY A 412 -1.44 11.83 -3.68
C GLY A 412 -0.11 11.08 -3.54
N LEU A 413 -0.14 9.78 -3.24
CA LEU A 413 1.05 8.93 -3.24
C LEU A 413 1.01 7.96 -4.43
N ALA A 414 1.85 8.20 -5.43
CA ALA A 414 2.03 7.30 -6.56
C ALA A 414 2.78 6.04 -6.15
N ILE A 415 2.19 4.88 -6.44
CA ILE A 415 2.88 3.59 -6.38
C ILE A 415 3.10 3.11 -7.80
N LEU A 416 4.33 3.27 -8.29
CA LEU A 416 4.73 2.97 -9.65
C LEU A 416 5.41 1.59 -9.75
N PRO A 417 5.29 0.91 -10.92
CA PRO A 417 5.85 -0.43 -11.11
C PRO A 417 7.37 -0.43 -11.15
N SER A 418 7.99 -1.52 -10.69
CA SER A 418 9.45 -1.70 -10.58
C SER A 418 10.17 -1.61 -11.93
N ARG A 419 9.53 -2.01 -13.03
CA ARG A 419 10.09 -1.89 -14.39
C ARG A 419 10.59 -0.49 -14.73
N LEU A 420 9.96 0.55 -14.18
CA LEU A 420 10.34 1.94 -14.44
C LEU A 420 11.77 2.26 -14.01
N LYS A 421 12.34 1.55 -13.05
CA LYS A 421 13.74 1.75 -12.69
C LYS A 421 14.66 1.49 -13.88
N THR A 422 14.59 0.30 -14.44
CA THR A 422 15.48 -0.10 -15.56
C THR A 422 15.14 0.63 -16.85
N GLU A 423 13.85 0.89 -17.10
CA GLU A 423 13.39 1.65 -18.25
C GLU A 423 13.91 3.09 -18.22
N MET A 424 13.86 3.78 -17.06
CA MET A 424 14.35 5.15 -16.94
C MET A 424 15.88 5.25 -16.95
N GLU A 425 16.60 4.27 -16.40
CA GLU A 425 18.06 4.18 -16.51
C GLU A 425 18.52 4.04 -17.98
N LEU A 426 17.82 3.19 -18.74
CA LEU A 426 18.07 3.01 -20.17
C LEU A 426 17.69 4.29 -20.96
N LEU A 427 16.54 4.89 -20.65
CA LEU A 427 16.07 6.11 -21.30
C LEU A 427 17.03 7.29 -21.06
N ALA A 428 17.53 7.44 -19.81
CA ALA A 428 18.53 8.45 -19.50
C ALA A 428 19.79 8.31 -20.36
N THR A 429 20.22 7.05 -20.59
CA THR A 429 21.37 6.77 -21.45
C THR A 429 21.10 7.20 -22.90
N TYR A 430 19.90 6.86 -23.44
CA TYR A 430 19.52 7.24 -24.81
C TYR A 430 19.46 8.77 -25.00
N ILE A 431 18.86 9.49 -24.05
CA ILE A 431 18.79 10.95 -24.07
C ILE A 431 20.20 11.57 -24.06
N LEU A 432 21.10 11.10 -23.20
CA LEU A 432 22.48 11.60 -23.12
C LEU A 432 23.31 11.34 -24.36
N GLU A 433 23.05 10.24 -25.05
CA GLU A 433 23.73 9.85 -26.27
C GLU A 433 23.06 10.43 -27.54
N GLY A 434 21.95 11.14 -27.40
CA GLY A 434 21.16 11.67 -28.52
C GLY A 434 20.56 10.58 -29.43
N LYS A 435 20.25 9.42 -28.84
CA LYS A 435 19.62 8.29 -29.54
C LYS A 435 18.10 8.42 -29.51
N ASP A 436 17.48 7.97 -30.58
CA ASP A 436 16.04 7.91 -30.73
C ASP A 436 15.44 6.75 -29.90
N ALA A 437 14.52 7.07 -28.98
CA ALA A 437 13.84 6.08 -28.12
C ALA A 437 12.95 5.14 -28.94
N HIS A 438 12.41 5.56 -30.09
CA HIS A 438 11.65 4.71 -31.03
C HIS A 438 12.48 3.56 -31.60
N SER A 439 13.80 3.70 -31.62
CA SER A 439 14.70 2.65 -32.13
C SER A 439 14.86 1.44 -31.20
N ASN A 440 14.28 1.48 -29.98
CA ASN A 440 14.42 0.44 -28.98
C ASN A 440 13.06 -0.07 -28.49
N SER A 441 12.76 -1.35 -28.68
CA SER A 441 11.48 -1.97 -28.33
C SER A 441 11.12 -1.84 -26.83
N ASP A 442 12.11 -1.76 -25.93
CA ASP A 442 11.86 -1.60 -24.49
C ASP A 442 11.47 -0.16 -24.14
N LEU A 443 11.86 0.82 -24.98
CA LEU A 443 11.60 2.24 -24.80
C LEU A 443 10.47 2.79 -25.68
N GLU A 444 10.03 2.07 -26.71
CA GLU A 444 9.01 2.48 -27.67
C GLU A 444 7.77 3.10 -26.98
N LYS A 445 7.31 2.48 -25.91
CA LYS A 445 6.16 2.98 -25.13
C LYS A 445 6.37 4.34 -24.44
N HIS A 446 7.63 4.80 -24.33
CA HIS A 446 8.01 6.10 -23.74
C HIS A 446 8.39 7.12 -24.82
N ALA A 447 8.55 6.72 -26.07
CA ALA A 447 9.19 7.53 -27.09
C ALA A 447 8.40 8.81 -27.41
N ASP A 448 7.09 8.71 -27.65
CA ASP A 448 6.23 9.89 -27.89
C ASP A 448 6.29 10.89 -26.72
N TRP A 449 6.30 10.41 -25.47
CA TRP A 449 6.44 11.25 -24.29
C TRP A 449 7.80 11.95 -24.23
N VAL A 450 8.89 11.27 -24.63
CA VAL A 450 10.22 11.87 -24.72
C VAL A 450 10.25 12.98 -25.79
N ASP A 451 9.68 12.71 -26.94
CA ASP A 451 9.59 13.68 -28.04
C ASP A 451 8.80 14.93 -27.66
N GLU A 452 7.80 14.78 -26.78
CA GLU A 452 7.02 15.90 -26.28
C GLU A 452 7.80 16.76 -25.28
N PHE A 453 8.43 16.15 -24.25
CA PHE A 453 9.05 16.94 -23.17
C PHE A 453 10.49 17.38 -23.47
N LEU A 454 11.25 16.61 -24.25
CA LEU A 454 12.67 16.84 -24.46
C LEU A 454 12.97 18.21 -25.11
N PRO A 455 12.22 18.67 -26.16
CA PRO A 455 12.41 20.00 -26.72
C PRO A 455 12.04 21.14 -25.77
N GLN A 456 11.21 20.87 -24.76
CA GLN A 456 10.74 21.85 -23.77
C GLN A 456 11.65 21.91 -22.54
N SER A 457 12.64 21.02 -22.44
CA SER A 457 13.56 20.99 -21.30
C SER A 457 14.47 22.20 -21.31
N GLU A 458 14.46 22.96 -20.22
CA GLU A 458 15.33 24.13 -20.07
C GLU A 458 16.80 23.73 -19.82
N GLY A 459 17.71 24.35 -20.60
CA GLY A 459 19.14 24.16 -20.42
C GLY A 459 19.70 22.88 -21.05
N LYS A 460 20.99 22.64 -20.83
CA LYS A 460 21.67 21.44 -21.35
C LYS A 460 21.40 20.25 -20.46
N ILE A 461 20.93 19.15 -21.06
CA ILE A 461 20.79 17.88 -20.35
C ILE A 461 22.17 17.25 -20.17
N THR A 462 22.50 16.89 -18.93
CA THR A 462 23.77 16.30 -18.52
C THR A 462 23.55 15.05 -17.70
N LYS A 463 24.60 14.31 -17.46
CA LYS A 463 24.56 13.11 -16.63
C LYS A 463 24.10 13.41 -15.18
N GLU A 464 24.37 14.63 -14.71
CA GLU A 464 24.04 15.07 -13.35
C GLU A 464 22.54 15.41 -13.19
N ASN A 465 21.84 15.87 -14.26
CA ASN A 465 20.46 16.35 -14.16
C ASN A 465 19.41 15.53 -14.90
N VAL A 466 19.80 14.57 -15.73
CA VAL A 466 18.85 13.78 -16.55
C VAL A 466 17.83 13.03 -15.70
N ASN A 467 18.24 12.47 -14.56
CA ASN A 467 17.34 11.76 -13.65
C ASN A 467 16.34 12.70 -12.98
N ASP A 468 16.77 13.92 -12.61
CA ASP A 468 15.88 14.92 -12.01
C ASP A 468 14.82 15.38 -13.03
N ILE A 469 15.23 15.53 -14.32
CA ILE A 469 14.30 15.85 -15.40
C ILE A 469 13.27 14.72 -15.58
N LEU A 470 13.71 13.45 -15.66
CA LEU A 470 12.82 12.31 -15.77
C LEU A 470 11.88 12.20 -14.58
N ASN A 471 12.39 12.38 -13.35
CA ASN A 471 11.56 12.37 -12.14
C ASN A 471 10.50 13.47 -12.15
N LYS A 472 10.84 14.67 -12.62
CA LYS A 472 9.91 15.79 -12.79
C LYS A 472 8.82 15.44 -13.81
N GLU A 473 9.20 14.90 -14.95
CA GLU A 473 8.24 14.54 -16.02
C GLU A 473 7.32 13.37 -15.59
N ILE A 474 7.84 12.36 -14.86
CA ILE A 474 7.01 11.31 -14.24
C ILE A 474 6.01 11.91 -13.25
N GLY A 475 6.43 12.90 -12.46
CA GLY A 475 5.55 13.62 -11.54
C GLY A 475 4.41 14.34 -12.26
N LYS A 476 4.69 15.00 -13.39
CA LYS A 476 3.65 15.61 -14.24
C LYS A 476 2.65 14.58 -14.75
N VAL A 477 3.16 13.45 -15.25
CA VAL A 477 2.29 12.34 -15.71
C VAL A 477 1.37 11.89 -14.56
N PHE A 478 1.89 11.72 -13.33
CA PHE A 478 1.06 11.30 -12.20
C PHE A 478 -0.04 12.32 -11.87
N VAL A 479 0.26 13.62 -11.90
CA VAL A 479 -0.79 14.66 -11.70
C VAL A 479 -1.85 14.57 -12.79
N ASN A 480 -1.48 14.37 -14.06
CA ASN A 480 -2.42 14.20 -15.15
C ASN A 480 -3.26 12.93 -15.00
N VAL A 481 -2.66 11.84 -14.52
CA VAL A 481 -3.37 10.60 -14.16
C VAL A 481 -4.45 10.87 -13.10
N LEU A 482 -4.16 11.68 -12.07
CA LEU A 482 -5.15 12.07 -11.07
C LEU A 482 -6.23 13.00 -11.64
N LYS A 483 -5.88 13.95 -12.54
CA LYS A 483 -6.85 14.80 -13.25
C LYS A 483 -7.80 13.98 -14.12
N ASP A 484 -7.29 12.95 -14.79
CA ASP A 484 -8.12 12.03 -15.57
C ASP A 484 -9.11 11.26 -14.69
N ALA A 485 -8.68 10.85 -13.49
CA ALA A 485 -9.50 10.14 -12.52
C ALA A 485 -10.54 11.04 -11.82
N GLY A 486 -10.42 12.37 -11.90
CA GLY A 486 -11.38 13.33 -11.36
C GLY A 486 -12.67 13.37 -12.16
N VAL A 487 -13.82 13.25 -11.50
CA VAL A 487 -15.14 13.26 -12.16
C VAL A 487 -15.54 14.66 -12.62
N PHE A 488 -15.28 15.69 -11.83
CA PHE A 488 -15.38 17.09 -12.24
C PHE A 488 -13.96 17.61 -12.55
N LYS A 489 -13.75 18.16 -13.73
CA LYS A 489 -12.42 18.62 -14.15
C LYS A 489 -11.99 19.89 -13.40
N CYS A 490 -10.68 20.14 -13.37
CA CYS A 490 -10.09 21.29 -12.66
C CYS A 490 -10.11 22.59 -13.46
N ASP A 491 -11.01 22.70 -14.43
CA ASP A 491 -11.28 23.89 -15.23
C ASP A 491 -12.56 24.62 -14.74
N GLU A 492 -12.86 25.73 -15.34
CA GLU A 492 -14.01 26.59 -14.98
C GLU A 492 -15.34 25.85 -15.16
N GLU A 493 -15.47 25.07 -16.24
CA GLU A 493 -16.67 24.29 -16.56
C GLU A 493 -16.87 23.14 -15.57
N GLY A 494 -15.82 22.36 -15.30
CA GLY A 494 -15.86 21.27 -14.31
C GLY A 494 -16.19 21.79 -12.90
N ARG A 495 -15.67 22.97 -12.53
CA ARG A 495 -16.01 23.61 -11.26
C ARG A 495 -17.47 24.06 -11.20
N LYS A 496 -18.06 24.51 -12.31
CA LYS A 496 -19.48 24.81 -12.42
C LYS A 496 -20.34 23.56 -12.22
N TYR A 497 -19.99 22.45 -12.84
CA TYR A 497 -20.68 21.17 -12.68
C TYR A 497 -20.54 20.63 -11.25
N PHE A 498 -19.38 20.76 -10.64
CA PHE A 498 -19.17 20.36 -9.25
C PHE A 498 -20.09 21.16 -8.31
N MET A 499 -20.20 22.46 -8.52
CA MET A 499 -21.12 23.29 -7.73
C MET A 499 -22.58 22.89 -7.94
N ARG A 500 -22.99 22.52 -9.16
CA ARG A 500 -24.35 22.03 -9.44
C ARG A 500 -24.66 20.76 -8.63
N PHE A 501 -23.68 19.85 -8.51
CA PHE A 501 -23.82 18.70 -7.61
C PHE A 501 -23.96 19.13 -6.15
N ILE A 502 -23.07 19.99 -5.65
CA ILE A 502 -23.11 20.49 -4.27
C ILE A 502 -24.48 21.12 -3.93
N GLU A 503 -25.05 21.89 -4.84
CA GLU A 503 -26.36 22.55 -4.67
C GLU A 503 -27.53 21.54 -4.69
N SER A 504 -27.33 20.34 -5.20
CA SER A 504 -28.32 19.27 -5.20
C SER A 504 -28.33 18.44 -3.91
N VAL A 505 -27.32 18.57 -3.05
CA VAL A 505 -27.20 17.90 -1.75
C VAL A 505 -27.96 18.71 -0.68
#